data_102004f6987b810e545ad89aafd0367c
#
_entry.id   102004f6987b810e545ad89aafd0367c
#
_cell.length_a   1.000
_cell.length_b   1.000
_cell.length_c   1.000
_cell.angle_alpha   90.00
_cell.angle_beta   90.00
_cell.angle_gamma   90.00
#
_symmetry.space_group_name_H-M   'P 1'
#
loop_
_entity.id
_entity.type
_entity.pdbx_description
1 polymer ?
#
loop_
_entity_poly.entity_id
_entity_poly.type
_entity_poly.pdbx_seq_one_letter_code
_entity_poly.pdbx_strand_id
1 'polypeptide(L)'
;CRMQEIIFEQTGEYVKLVRFPGGSSNTVSHFNPGIMTRLTNDLNDMGYAYFDWNVSAADTASDATRYTVIENFKESVPKHDYSVVLQHDTNAFSVDAVEEILSWGIGNGYSFRALDLTSPAVHHSVAN
;
A
#
# COMPACT_ATOMS: atom_id res chain seq x y z
N CYS A 1 -15.07 3.22 14.66
CA CYS A 1 -15.36 3.25 13.21
C CYS A 1 -15.89 1.86 12.81
N ARG A 2 -17.02 1.81 12.08
CA ARG A 2 -17.69 0.53 11.74
C ARG A 2 -16.77 -0.52 11.11
N MET A 3 -15.86 -0.11 10.21
CA MET A 3 -14.90 -1.04 9.63
C MET A 3 -13.97 -1.63 10.69
N GLN A 4 -13.48 -0.83 11.60
CA GLN A 4 -12.64 -1.27 12.72
C GLN A 4 -13.35 -2.29 13.62
N GLU A 5 -14.65 -2.07 13.87
CA GLU A 5 -15.48 -2.98 14.65
C GLU A 5 -15.64 -4.33 13.95
N ILE A 6 -15.92 -4.32 12.62
CA ILE A 6 -16.03 -5.53 11.81
C ILE A 6 -14.70 -6.31 11.81
N ILE A 7 -13.58 -5.64 11.64
CA ILE A 7 -12.25 -6.28 11.67
C ILE A 7 -12.02 -6.91 13.04
N PHE A 8 -12.26 -6.15 14.10
CA PHE A 8 -12.10 -6.64 15.47
C PHE A 8 -12.99 -7.85 15.77
N GLU A 9 -14.25 -7.84 15.34
CA GLU A 9 -15.18 -8.97 15.51
C GLU A 9 -14.68 -10.25 14.82
N GLN A 10 -13.96 -10.11 13.70
CA GLN A 10 -13.46 -11.26 12.92
C GLN A 10 -12.07 -11.72 13.36
N THR A 11 -11.20 -10.83 13.79
CA THR A 11 -9.79 -11.12 14.04
C THR A 11 -9.38 -11.02 15.52
N GLY A 12 -10.16 -10.33 16.33
CA GLY A 12 -9.80 -9.99 17.71
C GLY A 12 -8.77 -8.86 17.83
N GLU A 13 -8.40 -8.21 16.72
CA GLU A 13 -7.36 -7.19 16.70
C GLU A 13 -7.85 -5.83 16.22
N TYR A 14 -7.34 -4.76 16.81
CA TYR A 14 -7.52 -3.40 16.34
C TYR A 14 -6.42 -3.02 15.36
N VAL A 15 -6.76 -2.92 14.07
CA VAL A 15 -5.83 -2.50 13.04
C VAL A 15 -5.55 -1.00 13.14
N LYS A 16 -4.27 -0.63 13.13
CA LYS A 16 -3.80 0.76 13.23
C LYS A 16 -3.10 1.25 11.96
N LEU A 17 -3.12 0.45 10.91
CA LEU A 17 -2.53 0.79 9.62
C LEU A 17 -3.61 1.18 8.63
N VAL A 18 -3.38 2.25 7.89
CA VAL A 18 -4.33 2.83 6.94
C VAL A 18 -3.63 3.15 5.63
N ARG A 19 -4.32 2.98 4.52
CA ARG A 19 -3.96 3.55 3.24
C ARG A 19 -5.13 4.37 2.70
N PHE A 20 -4.84 5.59 2.27
CA PHE A 20 -5.86 6.41 1.61
C PHE A 20 -6.17 5.87 0.21
N PRO A 21 -7.44 5.83 -0.21
CA PRO A 21 -7.79 5.57 -1.60
C PRO A 21 -7.07 6.55 -2.54
N GLY A 22 -6.32 6.03 -3.51
CA GLY A 22 -5.49 6.85 -4.39
C GLY A 22 -4.25 7.48 -3.74
N GLY A 23 -3.94 7.10 -2.49
CA GLY A 23 -2.81 7.64 -1.73
C GLY A 23 -3.07 9.02 -1.12
N SER A 24 -2.12 9.49 -0.30
CA SER A 24 -2.19 10.83 0.29
C SER A 24 -2.04 11.96 -0.74
N SER A 25 -1.52 11.65 -1.92
CA SER A 25 -1.35 12.55 -3.06
C SER A 25 -2.53 12.55 -4.04
N ASN A 26 -3.68 11.94 -3.69
CA ASN A 26 -4.82 11.85 -4.59
C ASN A 26 -5.39 13.24 -4.95
N THR A 27 -5.71 13.43 -6.23
CA THR A 27 -6.24 14.70 -6.73
C THR A 27 -7.76 14.83 -6.56
N VAL A 28 -8.45 13.73 -6.26
CA VAL A 28 -9.90 13.72 -6.00
C VAL A 28 -10.24 14.58 -4.79
N SER A 29 -9.32 14.69 -3.83
CA SER A 29 -9.49 15.50 -2.62
C SER A 29 -9.49 17.02 -2.86
N HIS A 30 -9.15 17.50 -4.07
CA HIS A 30 -9.05 18.93 -4.37
C HIS A 30 -10.38 19.70 -4.26
N PHE A 31 -11.53 19.01 -4.27
CA PHE A 31 -12.82 19.64 -4.00
C PHE A 31 -12.94 20.22 -2.58
N ASN A 32 -12.07 19.80 -1.65
CA ASN A 32 -12.07 20.27 -0.27
C ASN A 32 -10.61 20.62 0.14
N PRO A 33 -10.15 21.85 -0.09
CA PRO A 33 -8.80 22.27 0.20
C PRO A 33 -8.40 22.02 1.67
N GLY A 34 -7.21 21.47 1.88
CA GLY A 34 -6.67 21.15 3.20
C GLY A 34 -7.20 19.82 3.80
N ILE A 35 -8.08 19.09 3.09
CA ILE A 35 -8.67 17.86 3.63
C ILE A 35 -7.62 16.79 3.89
N MET A 36 -6.67 16.59 2.97
CA MET A 36 -5.67 15.53 3.13
C MET A 36 -4.69 15.84 4.24
N THR A 37 -4.23 17.10 4.34
CA THR A 37 -3.40 17.56 5.46
C THR A 37 -4.11 17.32 6.81
N ARG A 38 -5.40 17.66 6.91
CA ARG A 38 -6.18 17.42 8.12
C ARG A 38 -6.31 15.93 8.44
N LEU A 39 -6.68 15.10 7.45
CA LEU A 39 -6.88 13.67 7.67
C LEU A 39 -5.59 12.94 8.07
N THR A 40 -4.44 13.31 7.49
CA THR A 40 -3.14 12.72 7.87
C THR A 40 -2.78 13.07 9.31
N ASN A 41 -3.01 14.32 9.73
CA ASN A 41 -2.78 14.76 11.10
C ASN A 41 -3.74 14.06 12.08
N ASP A 42 -5.04 14.02 11.78
CA ASP A 42 -6.05 13.36 12.61
C ASP A 42 -5.74 11.86 12.80
N LEU A 43 -5.28 11.16 11.76
CA LEU A 43 -4.87 9.75 11.88
C LEU A 43 -3.68 9.59 12.81
N ASN A 44 -2.66 10.43 12.67
CA ASN A 44 -1.48 10.39 13.53
C ASN A 44 -1.85 10.67 15.00
N ASP A 45 -2.70 11.67 15.25
CA ASP A 45 -3.17 12.03 16.59
C ASP A 45 -3.98 10.90 17.25
N MET A 46 -4.69 10.10 16.45
CA MET A 46 -5.40 8.91 16.91
C MET A 46 -4.52 7.66 17.04
N GLY A 47 -3.21 7.78 16.78
CA GLY A 47 -2.26 6.67 16.86
C GLY A 47 -2.36 5.65 15.73
N TYR A 48 -2.84 6.09 14.56
CA TYR A 48 -2.76 5.32 13.32
C TYR A 48 -1.49 5.68 12.54
N ALA A 49 -0.93 4.72 11.82
CA ALA A 49 0.06 4.96 10.77
C ALA A 49 -0.60 4.84 9.40
N TYR A 50 -0.39 5.81 8.53
CA TYR A 50 -0.79 5.64 7.13
C TYR A 50 0.44 5.36 6.27
N PHE A 51 0.23 4.61 5.20
CA PHE A 51 1.26 4.27 4.23
C PHE A 51 0.76 4.62 2.83
N ASP A 52 1.63 5.24 2.06
CA ASP A 52 1.56 5.22 0.61
C ASP A 52 2.51 4.12 0.10
N TRP A 53 3.03 4.23 -1.09
CA TRP A 53 3.92 3.25 -1.71
C TRP A 53 5.02 3.95 -2.51
N ASN A 54 6.14 3.29 -2.69
CA ASN A 54 7.20 3.72 -3.61
C ASN A 54 7.38 2.75 -4.78
N VAL A 55 6.69 1.60 -4.75
CA VAL A 55 6.62 0.64 -5.85
C VAL A 55 5.17 0.35 -6.17
N SER A 56 4.78 0.43 -7.45
CA SER A 56 3.45 0.05 -7.92
C SER A 56 3.54 -1.19 -8.80
N ALA A 57 2.73 -2.19 -8.52
CA ALA A 57 2.55 -3.34 -9.42
C ALA A 57 1.80 -2.99 -10.72
N ALA A 58 1.19 -1.79 -10.78
CA ALA A 58 0.37 -1.29 -11.90
C ALA A 58 -0.76 -2.26 -12.32
N ASP A 59 -1.28 -3.01 -11.37
CA ASP A 59 -2.29 -4.06 -11.57
C ASP A 59 -3.70 -3.53 -11.82
N THR A 60 -3.88 -2.21 -11.84
CA THR A 60 -5.12 -1.53 -12.22
C THR A 60 -5.07 -0.93 -13.62
N ALA A 61 -3.96 -1.07 -14.34
CA ALA A 61 -3.86 -0.66 -15.74
C ALA A 61 -4.78 -1.50 -16.63
N SER A 62 -5.29 -0.92 -17.71
CA SER A 62 -6.26 -1.58 -18.59
C SER A 62 -5.72 -2.80 -19.33
N ASP A 63 -4.41 -2.89 -19.46
CA ASP A 63 -3.65 -3.98 -20.09
C ASP A 63 -2.88 -4.83 -19.08
N ALA A 64 -3.18 -4.67 -17.79
CA ALA A 64 -2.52 -5.40 -16.73
C ALA A 64 -2.79 -6.90 -16.83
N THR A 65 -1.73 -7.68 -16.67
CA THR A 65 -1.72 -9.14 -16.64
C THR A 65 -0.83 -9.63 -15.50
N ARG A 66 -0.92 -10.91 -15.15
CA ARG A 66 0.02 -11.53 -14.21
C ARG A 66 1.48 -11.25 -14.59
N TYR A 67 1.82 -11.34 -15.86
CA TYR A 67 3.17 -11.11 -16.36
C TYR A 67 3.62 -9.65 -16.12
N THR A 68 2.81 -8.67 -16.52
CA THR A 68 3.17 -7.25 -16.36
C THR A 68 3.29 -6.84 -14.89
N VAL A 69 2.47 -7.42 -14.00
CA VAL A 69 2.58 -7.22 -12.54
C VAL A 69 3.94 -7.70 -12.02
N ILE A 70 4.36 -8.90 -12.42
CA ILE A 70 5.64 -9.48 -12.02
C ILE A 70 6.82 -8.65 -12.54
N GLU A 71 6.79 -8.26 -13.81
CA GLU A 71 7.86 -7.45 -14.42
C GLU A 71 7.97 -6.06 -13.80
N ASN A 72 6.83 -5.38 -13.57
CA ASN A 72 6.82 -4.09 -12.88
C ASN A 72 7.44 -4.18 -11.47
N PHE A 73 7.17 -5.26 -10.75
CA PHE A 73 7.79 -5.51 -9.45
C PHE A 73 9.31 -5.70 -9.59
N LYS A 74 9.73 -6.61 -10.47
CA LYS A 74 11.15 -6.95 -10.70
C LYS A 74 11.98 -5.76 -11.16
N GLU A 75 11.39 -4.86 -11.96
CA GLU A 75 12.04 -3.65 -12.44
C GLU A 75 12.11 -2.52 -11.41
N SER A 76 11.13 -2.45 -10.51
CA SER A 76 10.98 -1.31 -9.61
C SER A 76 11.63 -1.53 -8.26
N VAL A 77 11.50 -2.71 -7.67
CA VAL A 77 12.03 -3.01 -6.33
C VAL A 77 13.55 -2.77 -6.23
N PRO A 78 14.38 -3.16 -7.21
CA PRO A 78 15.82 -2.94 -7.12
C PRO A 78 16.27 -1.46 -7.10
N LYS A 79 15.36 -0.53 -7.36
CA LYS A 79 15.64 0.92 -7.33
C LYS A 79 15.55 1.51 -5.91
N HIS A 80 15.16 0.69 -4.93
CA HIS A 80 14.92 1.12 -3.55
C HIS A 80 15.55 0.14 -2.55
N ASP A 81 16.17 0.68 -1.51
CA ASP A 81 16.66 -0.13 -0.38
C ASP A 81 15.52 -0.66 0.50
N TYR A 82 14.39 0.06 0.51
CA TYR A 82 13.16 -0.29 1.20
C TYR A 82 11.97 -0.01 0.31
N SER A 83 11.12 -1.02 0.11
CA SER A 83 9.97 -0.93 -0.78
C SER A 83 8.68 -1.20 -0.03
N VAL A 84 7.71 -0.29 -0.19
CA VAL A 84 6.30 -0.54 0.10
C VAL A 84 5.60 -0.66 -1.25
N VAL A 85 5.07 -1.85 -1.52
CA VAL A 85 4.49 -2.20 -2.83
C VAL A 85 2.98 -2.07 -2.79
N LEU A 86 2.43 -1.32 -3.75
CA LEU A 86 0.99 -1.27 -4.00
C LEU A 86 0.58 -2.39 -4.95
N GLN A 87 -0.30 -3.26 -4.48
CA GLN A 87 -0.92 -4.33 -5.26
C GLN A 87 -2.34 -4.57 -4.73
N HIS A 88 -3.28 -5.00 -5.59
CA HIS A 88 -4.67 -5.19 -5.21
C HIS A 88 -5.06 -6.67 -5.25
N ASP A 89 -5.81 -7.10 -4.26
CA ASP A 89 -6.36 -8.46 -4.13
C ASP A 89 -7.69 -8.68 -4.88
N THR A 90 -8.23 -7.63 -5.47
CA THR A 90 -9.47 -7.67 -6.26
C THR A 90 -9.30 -8.25 -7.66
N ASN A 91 -8.07 -8.35 -8.15
CA ASN A 91 -7.72 -8.88 -9.46
C ASN A 91 -7.04 -10.24 -9.34
N ALA A 92 -7.67 -11.30 -9.83
CA ALA A 92 -7.16 -12.67 -9.71
C ALA A 92 -5.72 -12.81 -10.26
N PHE A 93 -5.42 -12.21 -11.42
CA PHE A 93 -4.08 -12.25 -12.00
C PHE A 93 -3.02 -11.55 -11.13
N SER A 94 -3.43 -10.56 -10.35
CA SER A 94 -2.55 -9.87 -9.39
C SER A 94 -2.25 -10.79 -8.20
N VAL A 95 -3.26 -11.46 -7.67
CA VAL A 95 -3.10 -12.47 -6.61
C VAL A 95 -2.22 -13.63 -7.08
N ASP A 96 -2.45 -14.14 -8.30
CA ASP A 96 -1.67 -15.23 -8.90
C ASP A 96 -0.19 -14.87 -9.14
N ALA A 97 0.14 -13.58 -9.19
CA ALA A 97 1.53 -13.11 -9.32
C ALA A 97 2.33 -13.21 -8.01
N VAL A 98 1.67 -13.24 -6.85
CA VAL A 98 2.32 -13.10 -5.53
C VAL A 98 3.35 -14.19 -5.27
N GLU A 99 3.04 -15.45 -5.57
CA GLU A 99 3.96 -16.57 -5.33
C GLU A 99 5.28 -16.41 -6.10
N GLU A 100 5.19 -16.00 -7.38
CA GLU A 100 6.39 -15.78 -8.21
C GLU A 100 7.18 -14.55 -7.72
N ILE A 101 6.50 -13.47 -7.35
CA ILE A 101 7.12 -12.27 -6.78
C ILE A 101 7.92 -12.61 -5.51
N LEU A 102 7.30 -13.36 -4.59
CA LEU A 102 7.96 -13.76 -3.35
C LEU A 102 9.15 -14.69 -3.62
N SER A 103 8.98 -15.68 -4.49
CA SER A 103 10.04 -16.63 -4.85
C SER A 103 11.24 -15.92 -5.50
N TRP A 104 10.96 -15.01 -6.43
CA TRP A 104 12.00 -14.21 -7.07
C TRP A 104 12.73 -13.31 -6.07
N GLY A 105 11.97 -12.61 -5.22
CA GLY A 105 12.54 -11.71 -4.23
C GLY A 105 13.45 -12.43 -3.24
N ILE A 106 12.98 -13.55 -2.67
CA ILE A 106 13.79 -14.36 -1.76
C ILE A 106 15.04 -14.88 -2.46
N GLY A 107 14.93 -15.36 -3.70
CA GLY A 107 16.05 -15.83 -4.50
C GLY A 107 17.08 -14.73 -4.82
N ASN A 108 16.69 -13.46 -4.80
CA ASN A 108 17.55 -12.30 -5.02
C ASN A 108 17.98 -11.60 -3.70
N GLY A 109 17.75 -12.22 -2.56
CA GLY A 109 18.24 -11.72 -1.26
C GLY A 109 17.33 -10.69 -0.59
N TYR A 110 16.11 -10.48 -1.10
CA TYR A 110 15.12 -9.61 -0.44
C TYR A 110 14.44 -10.34 0.71
N SER A 111 14.07 -9.60 1.74
CA SER A 111 13.22 -10.06 2.83
C SER A 111 11.85 -9.39 2.74
N PHE A 112 10.80 -10.16 2.96
CA PHE A 112 9.42 -9.66 3.02
C PHE A 112 8.95 -9.58 4.46
N ARG A 113 8.26 -8.49 4.80
CA ARG A 113 7.67 -8.29 6.12
C ARG A 113 6.27 -7.72 5.98
N ALA A 114 5.38 -8.15 6.87
CA ALA A 114 4.13 -7.42 7.06
C ALA A 114 4.44 -6.02 7.63
N LEU A 115 3.66 -5.03 7.18
CA LEU A 115 3.74 -3.69 7.77
C LEU A 115 3.20 -3.71 9.19
N ASP A 116 3.84 -2.92 10.07
CA ASP A 116 3.41 -2.66 11.44
C ASP A 116 3.69 -1.19 11.82
N LEU A 117 3.37 -0.80 13.05
CA LEU A 117 3.58 0.57 13.52
C LEU A 117 5.07 0.98 13.63
N THR A 118 5.99 0.02 13.56
CA THR A 118 7.44 0.27 13.59
C THR A 118 8.05 0.29 12.18
N SER A 119 7.28 -0.07 11.17
CA SER A 119 7.72 -0.05 9.78
C SER A 119 8.04 1.39 9.33
N PRO A 120 9.16 1.62 8.63
CA PRO A 120 9.44 2.94 8.07
C PRO A 120 8.30 3.40 7.15
N ALA A 121 7.77 4.57 7.41
CA ALA A 121 6.67 5.10 6.62
C ALA A 121 7.15 5.53 5.22
N VAL A 122 6.38 5.18 4.21
CA VAL A 122 6.51 5.72 2.85
C VAL A 122 5.31 6.63 2.62
N HIS A 123 5.58 7.92 2.42
CA HIS A 123 4.55 8.92 2.18
C HIS A 123 4.78 9.61 0.84
N HIS A 124 3.71 9.82 0.08
CA HIS A 124 3.69 10.77 -1.01
C HIS A 124 3.61 12.20 -0.47
N SER A 125 3.91 13.19 -1.32
CA SER A 125 3.57 14.57 -1.01
C SER A 125 2.06 14.71 -0.89
N VAL A 126 1.59 15.17 0.26
CA VAL A 126 0.16 15.34 0.54
C VAL A 126 -0.45 16.33 -0.47
N ALA A 127 -1.58 15.96 -1.09
CA ALA A 127 -2.15 16.70 -2.21
C ALA A 127 -2.69 18.10 -1.84
N ASN A 128 -3.11 18.31 -0.61
CA ASN A 128 -3.63 19.60 -0.14
C ASN A 128 -3.67 19.68 1.40
#